data_d91dd62bf60ada034a2bd5c386ac9503
#
_entry.id   d91dd62bf60ada034a2bd5c386ac9503
#
_cell.length_a   1.000
_cell.length_b   1.000
_cell.length_c   1.000
_cell.angle_alpha   90.00
_cell.angle_beta   90.00
_cell.angle_gamma   90.00
#
_symmetry.space_group_name_H-M   'P 1'
#
loop_
_entity.id
_entity.type
_entity.pdbx_description
1 polymer ?
#
loop_
_entity_poly.entity_id
_entity_poly.type
_entity_poly.pdbx_seq_one_letter_code
_entity_poly.pdbx_strand_id
1 'polypeptide(L)' 'MPTILVVTLICASSLAVQDCTRATAQDVITHPAHSPQECMLIGPAIAAGSGRGTDAGTYVKTLCERRR' A
#
# COMPACT_ATOMS: atom_id res chain seq x y z
N MET A 1 -3.67 -3.54 22.47
CA MET A 1 -2.35 -3.50 21.79
C MET A 1 -2.44 -2.68 20.52
N PRO A 2 -1.46 -1.84 20.23
CA PRO A 2 -1.48 -1.12 18.98
C PRO A 2 -1.34 -2.09 17.82
N THR A 3 -2.18 -1.91 16.82
CA THR A 3 -2.14 -2.70 15.59
C THR A 3 -1.61 -1.81 14.48
N ILE A 4 -0.74 -2.38 13.64
CA ILE A 4 -0.24 -1.68 12.47
C ILE A 4 -1.06 -2.12 11.27
N LEU A 5 -1.53 -1.15 10.50
CA LEU A 5 -2.27 -1.41 9.29
C LEU A 5 -1.37 -1.15 8.09
N VAL A 6 -1.20 -2.18 7.27
CA VAL A 6 -0.51 -2.05 5.99
C VAL A 6 -1.51 -1.50 4.99
N VAL A 7 -1.20 -0.36 4.39
CA VAL A 7 -2.04 0.25 3.36
C VAL A 7 -1.24 0.25 2.06
N THR A 8 -1.68 -0.53 1.10
CA THR A 8 -1.05 -0.59 -0.22
C THR A 8 -1.91 0.20 -1.19
N LEU A 9 -1.32 1.25 -1.75
CA LEU A 9 -2.00 2.15 -2.68
C LEU A 9 -1.49 1.88 -4.08
N ILE A 10 -2.40 1.75 -5.03
CA ILE A 10 -2.07 1.60 -6.44
C ILE A 10 -2.50 2.88 -7.14
N CYS A 11 -1.54 3.63 -7.63
CA CYS A 11 -1.76 4.96 -8.21
C CYS A 11 -1.31 5.00 -9.67
N ALA A 12 -1.94 5.89 -10.44
CA ALA A 12 -1.55 6.14 -11.83
C ALA A 12 -0.11 6.68 -11.88
N SER A 13 0.66 6.25 -12.88
CA SER A 13 2.05 6.67 -13.04
C SER A 13 2.19 8.17 -13.27
N SER A 14 1.14 8.83 -13.73
CA SER A 14 1.11 10.29 -13.91
C SER A 14 0.95 11.05 -12.60
N LEU A 15 0.58 10.36 -11.52
CA LEU A 15 0.36 10.98 -10.21
C LEU A 15 1.67 10.99 -9.43
N ALA A 16 2.06 12.13 -8.87
CA ALA A 16 3.27 12.23 -8.06
C ALA A 16 3.13 11.37 -6.79
N VAL A 17 4.26 10.82 -6.31
CA VAL A 17 4.25 9.93 -5.14
C VAL A 17 3.63 10.61 -3.92
N GLN A 18 3.95 11.88 -3.70
CA GLN A 18 3.37 12.63 -2.57
C GLN A 18 1.87 12.85 -2.70
N ASP A 19 1.33 12.76 -3.90
CA ASP A 19 -0.09 12.92 -4.17
C ASP A 19 -0.83 11.59 -4.18
N CYS A 20 -0.12 10.47 -4.07
CA CYS A 20 -0.70 9.14 -4.01
C CYS A 20 -1.24 8.89 -2.60
N THR A 21 -2.54 9.04 -2.44
CA THR A 21 -3.23 8.89 -1.16
C THR A 21 -4.41 7.95 -1.32
N ARG A 22 -5.08 7.64 -0.23
CA ARG A 22 -6.28 6.81 -0.29
C ARG A 22 -7.37 7.41 -1.17
N ALA A 23 -7.45 8.75 -1.20
CA ALA A 23 -8.47 9.44 -1.98
C ALA A 23 -8.15 9.45 -3.48
N THR A 24 -6.87 9.37 -3.84
CA THR A 24 -6.42 9.48 -5.23
C THR A 24 -6.02 8.14 -5.84
N ALA A 25 -5.80 7.10 -5.02
CA ALA A 25 -5.40 5.79 -5.49
C ALA A 25 -6.51 5.14 -6.32
N GLN A 26 -6.12 4.42 -7.36
CA GLN A 26 -7.04 3.62 -8.16
C GLN A 26 -7.56 2.43 -7.37
N ASP A 27 -6.73 1.90 -6.47
CA ASP A 27 -7.10 0.78 -5.62
C ASP A 27 -6.37 0.91 -4.29
N VAL A 28 -7.02 0.44 -3.23
CA VAL A 28 -6.47 0.48 -1.87
C VAL A 28 -6.65 -0.91 -1.26
N ILE A 29 -5.55 -1.52 -0.83
CA ILE A 29 -5.56 -2.83 -0.19
C ILE A 29 -5.04 -2.65 1.23
N THR A 30 -5.78 -3.13 2.22
CA THR A 30 -5.37 -3.04 3.63
C THR A 30 -5.18 -4.43 4.21
N HIS A 31 -4.20 -4.55 5.11
CA HIS A 31 -3.87 -5.81 5.76
C HIS A 31 -3.29 -5.52 7.15
N PRO A 32 -3.69 -6.26 8.18
CA PRO A 32 -3.12 -6.06 9.51
C PRO A 32 -1.70 -6.61 9.59
N ALA A 33 -0.86 -5.95 10.39
CA ALA A 33 0.48 -6.40 10.69
C ALA A 33 0.76 -6.23 12.17
N HIS A 34 1.72 -7.02 12.70
CA HIS A 34 2.07 -6.99 14.11
C HIS A 34 3.24 -6.06 14.42
N SER A 35 4.05 -5.73 13.43
CA SER A 35 5.23 -4.88 13.62
C SER A 35 5.50 -4.04 12.37
N PRO A 36 6.26 -2.94 12.51
CA PRO A 36 6.66 -2.15 11.33
C PRO A 36 7.47 -2.96 10.31
N GLN A 37 8.33 -3.88 10.78
CA GLN A 37 9.11 -4.72 9.88
C GLN A 37 8.18 -5.64 9.07
N GLU A 38 7.18 -6.20 9.72
CA GLU A 38 6.19 -7.03 9.03
C GLU A 38 5.43 -6.24 7.98
N CYS A 39 5.06 -5.00 8.30
CA CYS A 39 4.40 -4.11 7.34
C CYS A 39 5.26 -3.91 6.09
N MET A 40 6.54 -3.68 6.25
CA MET A 40 7.46 -3.46 5.14
C MET A 40 7.59 -4.71 4.25
N LEU A 41 7.41 -5.89 4.81
CA LEU A 41 7.48 -7.15 4.06
C LEU A 41 6.14 -7.49 3.40
N ILE A 42 5.03 -7.24 4.08
CA ILE A 42 3.70 -7.60 3.60
C ILE A 42 3.26 -6.72 2.44
N GLY A 43 3.58 -5.42 2.48
CA GLY A 43 3.12 -4.47 1.46
C GLY A 43 3.44 -4.90 0.04
N PRO A 44 4.74 -5.13 -0.29
CA PRO A 44 5.11 -5.61 -1.63
C PRO A 44 4.50 -6.97 -1.97
N ALA A 45 4.36 -7.86 -1.00
CA ALA A 45 3.78 -9.18 -1.22
C ALA A 45 2.30 -9.08 -1.59
N ILE A 46 1.56 -8.18 -0.94
CA ILE A 46 0.15 -7.93 -1.28
C ILE A 46 0.02 -7.40 -2.70
N ALA A 47 0.87 -6.43 -3.06
CA ALA A 47 0.85 -5.85 -4.40
C ALA A 47 1.13 -6.91 -5.46
N ALA A 48 2.14 -7.74 -5.23
CA ALA A 48 2.49 -8.82 -6.16
C ALA A 48 1.36 -9.85 -6.28
N GLY A 49 0.72 -10.18 -5.16
CA GLY A 49 -0.38 -11.14 -5.14
C GLY A 49 -1.64 -10.64 -5.84
N SER A 50 -1.88 -9.33 -5.84
CA SER A 50 -3.03 -8.74 -6.51
C SER A 50 -2.83 -8.63 -8.03
N GLY A 51 -1.59 -8.61 -8.49
CA GLY A 51 -1.24 -8.41 -9.90
C GLY A 51 -1.41 -6.99 -10.40
N ARG A 52 -1.99 -6.10 -9.59
CA ARG A 52 -2.31 -4.75 -10.04
C ARG A 52 -1.09 -3.84 -10.10
N GLY A 53 -0.14 -4.04 -9.21
CA GLY A 53 1.08 -3.25 -9.16
C GLY A 53 2.00 -3.47 -10.34
N THR A 54 1.74 -4.48 -11.18
CA THR A 54 2.53 -4.77 -12.37
C THR A 54 1.89 -4.23 -13.64
N ASP A 55 0.70 -3.63 -13.55
CA ASP A 55 0.03 -3.07 -14.70
C ASP A 55 0.81 -1.86 -15.24
N ALA A 56 0.93 -1.78 -16.56
CA ALA A 56 1.55 -0.63 -17.19
C ALA A 56 0.77 0.64 -16.84
N GLY A 57 1.50 1.71 -16.49
CA GLY A 57 0.90 2.98 -16.15
C GLY A 57 0.48 3.12 -14.69
N THR A 58 0.86 2.18 -13.83
CA THR A 58 0.60 2.27 -12.40
C THR A 58 1.85 2.01 -11.58
N TYR A 59 1.83 2.42 -10.31
CA TYR A 59 2.87 2.08 -9.35
C TYR A 59 2.25 1.81 -7.99
N VAL A 60 3.02 1.21 -7.10
CA VAL A 60 2.56 0.81 -5.78
C VAL A 60 3.25 1.65 -4.71
N LYS A 61 2.47 2.13 -3.76
CA LYS A 61 2.98 2.84 -2.58
C LYS A 61 2.46 2.12 -1.33
N THR A 62 3.36 1.79 -0.39
CA THR A 62 3.00 1.12 0.85
C THR A 62 3.12 2.09 2.01
N LEU A 63 2.09 2.15 2.82
CA LEU A 63 2.05 2.94 4.05
C LEU A 63 1.84 2.01 5.23
N CYS A 64 2.48 2.34 6.36
CA CYS A 64 2.29 1.61 7.61
C CYS A 64 1.64 2.56 8.61
N GLU A 65 0.39 2.31 8.93
CA GLU A 65 -0.38 3.15 9.85
C GLU A 65 -0.50 2.48 11.20
N ARG A 66 -0.28 3.24 12.26
CA ARG A 66 -0.52 2.78 13.61
C ARG A 66 -1.97 3.02 13.98
N ARG A 67 -2.59 1.97 14.47
CA ARG A 67 -3.92 2.07 15.05
C ARG A 67 -3.88 1.68 16.52
N ARG A 68 -4.62 2.40 17.34
CA ARG A 68 -4.76 2.09 18.75
C ARG A 68 -6.02 1.31 19.00
#